data_552e57d3309f7ea31242cd21573550ab
#
_entry.id   552e57d3309f7ea31242cd21573550ab
#
_cell.length_a   1.000
_cell.length_b   1.000
_cell.length_c   1.000
_cell.angle_alpha   90.00
_cell.angle_beta   90.00
_cell.angle_gamma   90.00
#
_symmetry.space_group_name_H-M   'P 1'
#
loop_
_entity.id
_entity.type
_entity.pdbx_description
1 polymer ?
#
loop_
_entity_poly.entity_id
_entity_poly.type
_entity_poly.pdbx_seq_one_letter_code
_entity_poly.pdbx_strand_id
1 'polypeptide(L)'
;MRYILNPYIALRSWTLVPYAYYIKGERNAKGLTAEEFAFLTECDGRSELPDEAESPLARKFLADGFIRKAENGDVLSDWSRPRLCPNRYFPAMNWMITGKCNYNCIHCFNAADNAPLMSEWSMDEADRLLDQARDCGI
;
A
#
# COMPACT_ATOMS: atom_id res chain seq x y z
N MET A 1 2.15 -19.88 -18.38
CA MET A 1 0.84 -19.21 -18.08
C MET A 1 1.13 -17.79 -17.61
N ARG A 2 0.28 -16.80 -17.89
CA ARG A 2 0.41 -15.43 -17.38
C ARG A 2 -0.60 -15.20 -16.26
N TYR A 3 -0.15 -14.57 -15.17
CA TYR A 3 -0.99 -14.19 -14.05
C TYR A 3 -0.90 -12.70 -13.78
N ILE A 4 -1.93 -12.13 -13.17
CA ILE A 4 -1.94 -10.74 -12.74
C ILE A 4 -2.48 -10.64 -11.32
N LEU A 5 -1.90 -9.75 -10.52
CA LEU A 5 -2.40 -9.44 -9.18
C LEU A 5 -3.82 -8.88 -9.26
N ASN A 6 -4.69 -9.34 -8.39
CA ASN A 6 -6.00 -8.74 -8.23
C ASN A 6 -5.87 -7.28 -7.74
N PRO A 7 -6.73 -6.36 -8.21
CA PRO A 7 -6.58 -4.92 -7.98
C PRO A 7 -6.73 -4.50 -6.51
N TYR A 8 -7.13 -5.41 -5.64
CA TYR A 8 -7.19 -5.17 -4.19
C TYR A 8 -5.97 -5.69 -3.43
N ILE A 9 -4.96 -6.24 -4.12
CA ILE A 9 -3.69 -6.68 -3.54
C ILE A 9 -2.59 -5.72 -3.96
N ALA A 10 -1.77 -5.26 -3.01
CA ALA A 10 -0.61 -4.44 -3.27
C ALA A 10 0.63 -4.99 -2.58
N LEU A 11 1.74 -5.07 -3.29
CA LEU A 11 3.01 -5.52 -2.76
C LEU A 11 3.84 -4.34 -2.26
N ARG A 12 4.44 -4.48 -1.09
CA ARG A 12 5.27 -3.46 -0.44
C ARG A 12 6.51 -4.09 0.19
N SER A 13 7.58 -3.32 0.21
CA SER A 13 8.82 -3.69 0.89
C SER A 13 9.32 -2.49 1.69
N TRP A 14 9.66 -2.68 2.95
CA TRP A 14 10.27 -1.68 3.82
C TRP A 14 11.56 -2.23 4.43
N THR A 15 12.38 -1.36 5.00
CA THR A 15 13.72 -1.70 5.54
C THR A 15 13.71 -2.92 6.48
N LEU A 16 12.73 -3.04 7.37
CA LEU A 16 12.62 -4.15 8.34
C LEU A 16 11.48 -5.13 8.04
N VAL A 17 10.69 -4.86 6.99
CA VAL A 17 9.57 -5.71 6.53
C VAL A 17 9.69 -5.83 5.02
N PRO A 18 10.68 -6.60 4.51
CA PRO A 18 11.03 -6.58 3.10
C PRO A 18 10.01 -7.28 2.18
N TYR A 19 9.17 -8.14 2.73
CA TYR A 19 8.23 -8.94 1.95
C TYR A 19 6.84 -8.84 2.56
N ALA A 20 6.02 -7.95 2.00
CA ALA A 20 4.70 -7.69 2.55
C ALA A 20 3.66 -7.39 1.47
N TYR A 21 2.40 -7.52 1.85
CA TYR A 21 1.26 -7.13 1.03
C TYR A 21 0.20 -6.42 1.85
N TYR A 22 -0.58 -5.60 1.16
CA TYR A 22 -1.83 -5.05 1.67
C TYR A 22 -3.01 -5.65 0.93
N ILE A 23 -4.13 -5.78 1.65
CA ILE A 23 -5.45 -5.95 1.06
C ILE A 23 -6.16 -4.60 1.14
N LYS A 24 -6.71 -4.13 0.03
CA LYS A 24 -7.42 -2.84 -0.04
C LYS A 24 -8.57 -2.80 0.97
N GLY A 25 -8.57 -1.79 1.82
CA GLY A 25 -9.54 -1.65 2.92
C GLY A 25 -9.07 -2.25 4.25
N GLU A 26 -7.98 -3.02 4.29
CA GLU A 26 -7.36 -3.46 5.53
C GLU A 26 -6.31 -2.44 6.01
N ARG A 27 -6.11 -2.41 7.33
CA ARG A 27 -5.28 -1.38 7.99
C ARG A 27 -3.80 -1.75 8.02
N ASN A 28 -3.48 -3.03 8.10
CA ASN A 28 -2.11 -3.48 8.36
C ASN A 28 -1.58 -4.30 7.17
N ALA A 29 -0.31 -4.10 6.86
CA ALA A 29 0.42 -5.00 5.99
C ALA A 29 0.59 -6.38 6.63
N LYS A 30 0.62 -7.41 5.80
CA LYS A 30 0.86 -8.81 6.19
C LYS A 30 2.15 -9.29 5.55
N GLY A 31 2.90 -10.13 6.26
CA GLY A 31 4.17 -10.67 5.79
C GLY A 31 4.01 -11.77 4.75
N LEU A 32 4.99 -11.87 3.88
CA LEU A 32 5.19 -12.95 2.91
C LEU A 32 6.58 -13.55 3.14
N THR A 33 6.81 -14.75 2.61
CA THR A 33 8.18 -15.25 2.42
C THR A 33 8.84 -14.56 1.23
N ALA A 34 10.17 -14.60 1.14
CA ALA A 34 10.90 -14.07 0.00
C ALA A 34 10.47 -14.71 -1.33
N GLU A 35 10.23 -16.01 -1.31
CA GLU A 35 9.79 -16.77 -2.48
C GLU A 35 8.38 -16.36 -2.92
N GLU A 36 7.45 -16.21 -1.98
CA GLU A 36 6.09 -15.76 -2.24
C GLU A 36 6.06 -14.34 -2.82
N PHE A 37 6.86 -13.44 -2.23
CA PHE A 37 6.96 -12.06 -2.70
C PHE A 37 7.55 -11.99 -4.12
N ALA A 38 8.62 -12.74 -4.39
CA ALA A 38 9.22 -12.81 -5.71
C ALA A 38 8.21 -13.33 -6.76
N PHE A 39 7.52 -14.44 -6.47
CA PHE A 39 6.49 -14.99 -7.34
C PHE A 39 5.38 -13.97 -7.63
N LEU A 40 4.84 -13.32 -6.60
CA LEU A 40 3.77 -12.32 -6.77
C LEU A 40 4.24 -11.08 -7.53
N THR A 41 5.52 -10.71 -7.43
CA THR A 41 6.11 -9.60 -8.19
C THR A 41 6.10 -9.87 -9.70
N GLU A 42 6.28 -11.13 -10.09
CA GLU A 42 6.24 -11.55 -11.50
C GLU A 42 4.79 -11.68 -12.04
N CYS A 43 3.77 -11.61 -11.15
CA CYS A 43 2.36 -11.64 -11.56
C CYS A 43 1.89 -10.27 -12.08
N ASP A 44 2.50 -9.79 -13.15
CA ASP A 44 2.30 -8.48 -13.77
C ASP A 44 1.36 -8.48 -15.00
N GLY A 45 0.87 -9.66 -15.38
CA GLY A 45 0.07 -9.90 -16.58
C GLY A 45 0.88 -10.11 -17.86
N ARG A 46 2.20 -10.03 -17.79
CA ARG A 46 3.11 -10.12 -18.96
C ARG A 46 4.07 -11.29 -18.85
N SER A 47 4.63 -11.50 -17.67
CA SER A 47 5.62 -12.57 -17.41
C SER A 47 4.99 -13.94 -17.55
N GLU A 48 5.73 -14.86 -18.17
CA GLU A 48 5.32 -16.25 -18.27
C GLU A 48 5.82 -17.03 -17.05
N LEU A 49 4.90 -17.66 -16.34
CA LEU A 49 5.11 -18.42 -15.13
C LEU A 49 4.60 -19.84 -15.30
N PRO A 50 5.11 -20.81 -14.50
CA PRO A 50 4.56 -22.16 -14.46
C PRO A 50 3.07 -22.13 -14.15
N ASP A 51 2.33 -23.10 -14.68
CA ASP A 51 0.90 -23.18 -14.41
C ASP A 51 0.59 -23.72 -12.99
N GLU A 52 -0.69 -23.72 -12.63
CA GLU A 52 -1.15 -24.18 -11.31
C GLU A 52 -0.91 -25.68 -11.05
N ALA A 53 -0.70 -26.48 -12.10
CA ALA A 53 -0.37 -27.90 -11.96
C ALA A 53 1.10 -28.08 -11.55
N GLU A 54 1.98 -27.22 -12.06
CA GLU A 54 3.43 -27.28 -11.86
C GLU A 54 3.89 -26.42 -10.67
N SER A 55 3.18 -25.32 -10.34
CA SER A 55 3.57 -24.38 -9.30
C SER A 55 2.63 -24.43 -8.08
N PRO A 56 3.12 -24.87 -6.91
CA PRO A 56 2.36 -24.78 -5.66
C PRO A 56 1.97 -23.34 -5.29
N LEU A 57 2.82 -22.34 -5.62
CA LEU A 57 2.55 -20.92 -5.37
C LEU A 57 1.44 -20.40 -6.26
N ALA A 58 1.43 -20.74 -7.56
CA ALA A 58 0.36 -20.37 -8.46
C ALA A 58 -0.99 -20.92 -7.96
N ARG A 59 -1.01 -22.20 -7.58
CA ARG A 59 -2.21 -22.84 -7.01
C ARG A 59 -2.69 -22.16 -5.74
N LYS A 60 -1.78 -21.90 -4.81
CA LYS A 60 -2.08 -21.21 -3.55
C LYS A 60 -2.70 -19.85 -3.81
N PHE A 61 -2.03 -18.99 -4.56
CA PHE A 61 -2.46 -17.61 -4.74
C PHE A 61 -3.67 -17.44 -5.66
N LEU A 62 -3.94 -18.40 -6.54
CA LEU A 62 -5.22 -18.49 -7.26
C LEU A 62 -6.35 -18.84 -6.30
N ALA A 63 -6.17 -19.84 -5.43
CA ALA A 63 -7.17 -20.26 -4.45
C ALA A 63 -7.44 -19.17 -3.41
N ASP A 64 -6.40 -18.46 -2.97
CA ASP A 64 -6.51 -17.35 -2.01
C ASP A 64 -7.05 -16.05 -2.67
N GLY A 65 -7.23 -16.03 -3.98
CA GLY A 65 -7.73 -14.88 -4.71
C GLY A 65 -6.72 -13.72 -4.87
N PHE A 66 -5.43 -13.94 -4.62
CA PHE A 66 -4.40 -12.90 -4.79
C PHE A 66 -4.12 -12.58 -6.25
N ILE A 67 -4.16 -13.61 -7.08
CA ILE A 67 -3.92 -13.52 -8.53
C ILE A 67 -5.08 -14.12 -9.31
N ARG A 68 -5.14 -13.77 -10.57
CA ARG A 68 -5.97 -14.45 -11.57
C ARG A 68 -5.18 -14.70 -12.85
N LYS A 69 -5.67 -15.56 -13.72
CA LYS A 69 -5.11 -15.71 -15.07
C LYS A 69 -5.27 -14.40 -15.82
N ALA A 70 -4.20 -13.95 -16.46
CA ALA A 70 -4.20 -12.70 -17.18
C ALA A 70 -4.85 -12.87 -18.55
N GLU A 71 -5.64 -11.89 -18.95
CA GLU A 71 -6.26 -11.76 -20.26
C GLU A 71 -5.51 -10.75 -21.15
N ASN A 72 -5.79 -10.77 -22.46
CA ASN A 72 -5.18 -9.80 -23.35
C ASN A 72 -5.69 -8.38 -23.05
N GLY A 73 -4.74 -7.47 -22.83
CA GLY A 73 -5.04 -6.09 -22.47
C GLY A 73 -5.07 -5.80 -20.97
N ASP A 74 -4.91 -6.81 -20.11
CA ASP A 74 -4.79 -6.59 -18.69
C ASP A 74 -3.57 -5.71 -18.34
N VAL A 75 -3.79 -4.75 -17.47
CA VAL A 75 -2.75 -3.86 -16.96
C VAL A 75 -2.79 -3.87 -15.43
N LEU A 76 -1.63 -4.08 -14.83
CA LEU A 76 -1.50 -4.01 -13.37
C LEU A 76 -1.88 -2.61 -12.86
N SER A 77 -2.78 -2.54 -11.88
CA SER A 77 -3.20 -1.27 -11.31
C SER A 77 -2.00 -0.56 -10.66
N ASP A 78 -1.99 0.77 -10.67
CA ASP A 78 -0.89 1.54 -10.06
C ASP A 78 -0.75 1.23 -8.57
N TRP A 79 -1.86 1.03 -7.87
CA TRP A 79 -1.86 0.65 -6.45
C TRP A 79 -1.25 -0.74 -6.20
N SER A 80 -1.47 -1.71 -7.09
CA SER A 80 -0.96 -3.08 -6.98
C SER A 80 0.53 -3.21 -7.31
N ARG A 81 1.11 -2.21 -8.00
CA ARG A 81 2.53 -2.27 -8.37
C ARG A 81 3.42 -2.45 -7.14
N PRO A 82 4.41 -3.34 -7.20
CA PRO A 82 5.39 -3.49 -6.15
C PRO A 82 6.11 -2.17 -5.87
N ARG A 83 6.20 -1.78 -4.60
CA ARG A 83 6.91 -0.56 -4.17
C ARG A 83 7.96 -0.91 -3.15
N LEU A 84 9.18 -0.44 -3.39
CA LEU A 84 10.31 -0.54 -2.49
C LEU A 84 10.43 0.77 -1.72
N CYS A 85 9.98 0.75 -0.46
CA CYS A 85 9.96 1.93 0.40
C CYS A 85 11.25 1.98 1.24
N PRO A 86 12.06 3.04 1.17
CA PRO A 86 13.37 3.12 1.85
C PRO A 86 13.26 3.33 3.37
N ASN A 87 12.07 3.58 3.85
CA ASN A 87 11.75 3.85 5.26
C ASN A 87 11.35 2.58 6.00
N ARG A 88 11.13 2.72 7.31
CA ARG A 88 10.48 1.70 8.13
C ARG A 88 8.99 1.63 7.83
N TYR A 89 8.40 0.48 8.12
CA TYR A 89 6.95 0.31 8.05
C TYR A 89 6.23 1.16 9.11
N PHE A 90 5.26 1.95 8.65
CA PHE A 90 4.30 2.67 9.49
C PHE A 90 2.88 2.29 9.04
N PRO A 91 2.06 1.74 9.93
CA PRO A 91 0.72 1.26 9.56
C PRO A 91 -0.28 2.39 9.28
N ALA A 92 0.02 3.60 9.75
CA ALA A 92 -0.86 4.75 9.59
C ALA A 92 -0.09 6.05 9.81
N MET A 93 -0.61 7.12 9.25
CA MET A 93 -0.19 8.49 9.47
C MET A 93 -1.35 9.29 10.06
N ASN A 94 -1.08 10.05 11.12
CA ASN A 94 -2.00 11.05 11.62
C ASN A 94 -1.59 12.43 11.10
N TRP A 95 -2.50 13.08 10.42
CA TRP A 95 -2.25 14.40 9.83
C TRP A 95 -3.24 15.43 10.38
N MET A 96 -2.72 16.46 11.04
CA MET A 96 -3.49 17.61 11.44
C MET A 96 -3.50 18.63 10.28
N ILE A 97 -4.64 18.73 9.59
CA ILE A 97 -4.80 19.57 8.39
C ILE A 97 -5.05 21.04 8.72
N THR A 98 -5.56 21.34 9.90
CA THR A 98 -5.77 22.72 10.38
C THR A 98 -5.64 22.79 11.90
N GLY A 99 -5.12 23.90 12.41
CA GLY A 99 -5.14 24.21 13.84
C GLY A 99 -6.40 24.97 14.28
N LYS A 100 -7.27 25.35 13.34
CA LYS A 100 -8.50 26.09 13.65
C LYS A 100 -9.56 25.16 14.21
N CYS A 101 -10.20 25.58 15.30
CA CYS A 101 -11.29 24.87 15.92
C CYS A 101 -12.33 25.86 16.45
N ASN A 102 -13.60 25.47 16.41
CA ASN A 102 -14.71 26.23 16.98
C ASN A 102 -15.10 25.79 18.39
N TYR A 103 -14.34 24.85 18.98
CA TYR A 103 -14.51 24.37 20.35
C TYR A 103 -13.35 24.79 21.24
N ASN A 104 -13.63 24.98 22.52
CA ASN A 104 -12.65 25.32 23.57
C ASN A 104 -12.59 24.20 24.59
N CYS A 105 -12.17 23.03 24.17
CA CYS A 105 -12.12 21.85 25.01
C CYS A 105 -10.94 21.93 25.98
N ILE A 106 -11.20 21.80 27.28
CA ILE A 106 -10.15 21.79 28.33
C ILE A 106 -9.18 20.61 28.20
N HIS A 107 -9.57 19.55 27.47
CA HIS A 107 -8.76 18.37 27.17
C HIS A 107 -8.22 18.35 25.74
N CYS A 108 -8.13 19.51 25.08
CA CYS A 108 -7.72 19.57 23.70
C CYS A 108 -6.25 19.14 23.52
N PHE A 109 -6.06 18.01 22.88
CA PHE A 109 -4.71 17.50 22.54
C PHE A 109 -3.95 18.46 21.60
N ASN A 110 -4.68 19.15 20.72
CA ASN A 110 -4.10 20.06 19.72
C ASN A 110 -3.96 21.50 20.23
N ALA A 111 -4.30 21.78 21.50
CA ALA A 111 -4.28 23.13 22.07
C ALA A 111 -4.89 24.19 21.14
N ALA A 112 -6.02 23.86 20.51
CA ALA A 112 -6.65 24.66 19.44
C ALA A 112 -7.41 25.90 19.98
N ASP A 113 -7.12 26.31 21.18
CA ASP A 113 -7.94 27.24 21.96
C ASP A 113 -7.66 28.71 21.68
N ASN A 114 -6.67 29.14 20.95
CA ASN A 114 -6.54 30.59 20.60
C ASN A 114 -5.29 30.94 19.77
N ALA A 115 -4.41 30.02 19.54
CA ALA A 115 -3.29 30.27 18.66
C ALA A 115 -3.17 29.09 17.70
N PRO A 116 -3.42 29.27 16.41
CA PRO A 116 -3.06 28.24 15.46
C PRO A 116 -1.56 27.99 15.62
N LEU A 117 -1.23 26.83 16.21
CA LEU A 117 0.16 26.39 16.36
C LEU A 117 0.83 26.15 15.00
N MET A 118 0.03 26.15 13.94
CA MET A 118 0.45 25.93 12.58
C MET A 118 -0.40 26.74 11.62
N SER A 119 0.20 27.26 10.56
CA SER A 119 -0.52 27.78 9.40
C SER A 119 -1.32 26.67 8.70
N GLU A 120 -2.34 27.06 7.98
CA GLU A 120 -3.07 26.12 7.13
C GLU A 120 -2.20 25.68 5.95
N TRP A 121 -2.38 24.42 5.55
CA TRP A 121 -1.71 23.87 4.39
C TRP A 121 -2.36 24.38 3.10
N SER A 122 -1.55 24.72 2.12
CA SER A 122 -2.03 24.90 0.76
C SER A 122 -2.35 23.54 0.13
N MET A 123 -3.16 23.53 -0.92
CA MET A 123 -3.44 22.30 -1.67
C MET A 123 -2.18 21.67 -2.23
N ASP A 124 -1.23 22.47 -2.73
CA ASP A 124 0.04 21.98 -3.27
C ASP A 124 0.91 21.30 -2.20
N GLU A 125 0.88 21.80 -0.97
CA GLU A 125 1.58 21.18 0.16
C GLU A 125 0.90 19.87 0.58
N ALA A 126 -0.43 19.84 0.58
CA ALA A 126 -1.21 18.65 0.87
C ALA A 126 -0.94 17.54 -0.16
N ASP A 127 -0.94 17.87 -1.45
CA ASP A 127 -0.65 16.92 -2.53
C ASP A 127 0.77 16.37 -2.41
N ARG A 128 1.76 17.21 -2.13
CA ARG A 128 3.14 16.76 -1.89
C ARG A 128 3.26 15.82 -0.70
N LEU A 129 2.52 16.08 0.39
CA LEU A 129 2.52 15.20 1.55
C LEU A 129 1.88 13.85 1.23
N LEU A 130 0.77 13.84 0.49
CA LEU A 130 0.11 12.61 0.06
C LEU A 130 1.01 11.77 -0.88
N ASP A 131 1.73 12.42 -1.78
CA ASP A 131 2.72 11.75 -2.63
C ASP A 131 3.84 11.12 -1.81
N GLN A 132 4.37 11.84 -0.82
CA GLN A 132 5.38 11.30 0.09
C GLN A 132 4.84 10.14 0.93
N ALA A 133 3.61 10.24 1.45
CA ALA A 133 2.97 9.16 2.18
C ALA A 133 2.82 7.90 1.30
N ARG A 134 2.35 8.08 0.06
CA ARG A 134 2.30 7.00 -0.93
C ARG A 134 3.66 6.36 -1.17
N ASP A 135 4.72 7.17 -1.34
CA ASP A 135 6.07 6.68 -1.60
C ASP A 135 6.68 5.98 -0.37
N CYS A 136 6.20 6.31 0.82
CA CYS A 136 6.50 5.60 2.06
C CYS A 136 5.67 4.31 2.25
N GLY A 137 4.72 4.04 1.39
CA GLY A 137 3.86 2.85 1.46
C GLY A 137 2.71 2.96 2.47
N ILE A 138 2.32 4.18 2.83
CA ILE A 138 1.20 4.48 3.73
C ILE A 138 -0.10 4.57 2.93
#